data_cf4e31c32261650431c8de55c27b6a34
#
_entry.id   cf4e31c32261650431c8de55c27b6a34
#
_cell.length_a   1.000
_cell.length_b   1.000
_cell.length_c   1.000
_cell.angle_alpha   90.00
_cell.angle_beta   90.00
_cell.angle_gamma   90.00
#
_symmetry.space_group_name_H-M   'P 1'
#
loop_
_entity.id
_entity.type
_entity.pdbx_description
1 polymer ?
#
loop_
_entity_poly.entity_id
_entity_poly.type
_entity_poly.pdbx_seq_one_letter_code
_entity_poly.pdbx_strand_id
1 'polypeptide(L)'
;MCRADWSTSLSRSAAIILALLIAGCGFQMQGALRTPPEMARTFIDVDDRNSLFARELHAQLQRADVDIVDTATAATARLSITYEETDQRVLSVSARNVPTEYEVYYTIQYAIDAGERRILESQTLTVTRNYTYDSTLVLGKAREEELLRDAIVEDLVRIVLKQIATL
;
A
#
# COMPACT_ATOMS: atom_id res chain seq x y z
N MET A 1 32.19 -30.65 -53.13
CA MET A 1 31.25 -30.98 -52.01
C MET A 1 31.52 -30.01 -50.88
N CYS A 2 30.79 -28.88 -50.84
CA CYS A 2 30.77 -27.97 -49.72
C CYS A 2 29.31 -27.59 -49.50
N ARG A 3 28.61 -28.25 -48.58
CA ARG A 3 27.34 -27.79 -48.06
C ARG A 3 27.68 -27.02 -46.78
N ALA A 4 27.64 -25.72 -46.92
CA ALA A 4 27.90 -24.78 -45.80
C ALA A 4 26.77 -24.83 -44.77
N ASP A 5 27.17 -24.87 -43.51
CA ASP A 5 26.33 -24.83 -42.29
C ASP A 5 25.59 -23.50 -42.08
N TRP A 6 24.70 -23.16 -42.98
CA TRP A 6 23.90 -21.93 -42.88
C TRP A 6 22.77 -22.06 -41.80
N SER A 7 22.27 -23.25 -41.56
CA SER A 7 21.18 -23.48 -40.61
C SER A 7 21.57 -23.25 -39.15
N THR A 8 22.85 -23.53 -38.79
CA THR A 8 23.34 -23.35 -37.41
C THR A 8 23.64 -21.92 -37.05
N SER A 9 23.96 -21.07 -38.05
CA SER A 9 24.22 -19.64 -37.79
C SER A 9 22.92 -18.84 -37.59
N LEU A 10 21.84 -19.17 -38.34
CA LEU A 10 20.52 -18.53 -38.16
C LEU A 10 19.89 -18.86 -36.78
N SER A 11 20.03 -20.11 -36.32
CA SER A 11 19.48 -20.51 -35.00
C SER A 11 20.22 -19.84 -33.83
N ARG A 12 21.53 -19.64 -33.95
CA ARG A 12 22.35 -18.92 -32.96
C ARG A 12 21.99 -17.43 -32.90
N SER A 13 21.82 -16.79 -34.05
CA SER A 13 21.38 -15.39 -34.12
C SER A 13 19.98 -15.17 -33.58
N ALA A 14 19.04 -16.06 -33.88
CA ALA A 14 17.69 -16.01 -33.33
C ALA A 14 17.66 -16.20 -31.81
N ALA A 15 18.48 -17.10 -31.27
CA ALA A 15 18.62 -17.31 -29.81
C ALA A 15 19.20 -16.08 -29.10
N ILE A 16 20.19 -15.41 -29.70
CA ILE A 16 20.78 -14.18 -29.14
C ILE A 16 19.76 -13.03 -29.15
N ILE A 17 19.00 -12.86 -30.21
CA ILE A 17 17.94 -11.85 -30.32
C ILE A 17 16.85 -12.11 -29.28
N LEU A 18 16.42 -13.36 -29.11
CA LEU A 18 15.43 -13.75 -28.12
C LEU A 18 15.94 -13.50 -26.68
N ALA A 19 17.21 -13.80 -26.40
CA ALA A 19 17.82 -13.52 -25.10
C ALA A 19 17.92 -12.01 -24.79
N LEU A 20 18.22 -11.20 -25.83
CA LEU A 20 18.25 -9.73 -25.71
C LEU A 20 16.85 -9.13 -25.49
N LEU A 21 15.80 -9.72 -26.09
CA LEU A 21 14.44 -9.28 -25.88
C LEU A 21 13.93 -9.61 -24.46
N ILE A 22 14.37 -10.71 -23.86
CA ILE A 22 14.03 -11.10 -22.49
C ILE A 22 14.78 -10.22 -21.47
N ALA A 23 16.03 -9.85 -21.75
CA ALA A 23 16.81 -8.93 -20.91
C ALA A 23 16.29 -7.47 -20.94
N GLY A 24 15.58 -7.09 -22.02
CA GLY A 24 15.00 -5.75 -22.20
C GLY A 24 13.66 -5.55 -21.49
N CYS A 25 12.99 -6.61 -20.97
CA CYS A 25 11.87 -6.45 -20.05
C CYS A 25 12.40 -5.91 -18.72
N GLY A 26 12.38 -4.60 -18.54
CA GLY A 26 12.77 -3.89 -17.32
C GLY A 26 11.90 -4.23 -16.10
N PHE A 27 11.75 -5.51 -15.80
CA PHE A 27 11.08 -6.01 -14.60
C PHE A 27 12.04 -5.77 -13.43
N GLN A 28 12.08 -4.53 -12.93
CA GLN A 28 12.69 -4.27 -11.63
C GLN A 28 11.76 -4.83 -10.56
N MET A 29 12.20 -5.87 -9.89
CA MET A 29 11.61 -6.25 -8.60
C MET A 29 11.64 -5.01 -7.72
N GLN A 30 10.47 -4.63 -7.20
CA GLN A 30 10.35 -3.53 -6.27
C GLN A 30 11.32 -3.82 -5.11
N GLY A 31 12.40 -3.04 -5.02
CA GLY A 31 13.44 -3.25 -4.01
C GLY A 31 12.85 -3.17 -2.61
N ALA A 32 13.50 -3.80 -1.64
CA ALA A 32 13.13 -3.71 -0.23
C ALA A 32 12.94 -2.23 0.14
N LEU A 33 11.86 -1.93 0.85
CA LEU A 33 11.57 -0.60 1.35
C LEU A 33 12.78 -0.13 2.17
N ARG A 34 13.38 0.98 1.78
CA ARG A 34 14.47 1.58 2.55
C ARG A 34 13.85 2.49 3.59
N THR A 35 13.88 2.06 4.83
CA THR A 35 13.48 2.89 5.96
C THR A 35 14.67 3.73 6.44
N PRO A 36 14.45 4.98 6.88
CA PRO A 36 15.49 5.78 7.50
C PRO A 36 16.09 5.06 8.72
N PRO A 37 17.41 5.17 8.98
CA PRO A 37 18.05 4.51 10.12
C PRO A 37 17.46 4.94 11.47
N GLU A 38 16.89 6.14 11.57
CA GLU A 38 16.17 6.63 12.74
C GLU A 38 14.96 5.77 13.08
N MET A 39 14.33 5.14 12.07
CA MET A 39 13.15 4.28 12.24
C MET A 39 13.49 2.82 12.50
N ALA A 40 14.75 2.47 12.71
CA ALA A 40 15.16 1.08 12.98
C ALA A 40 14.39 0.44 14.15
N ARG A 41 14.07 1.24 15.18
CA ARG A 41 13.16 0.84 16.27
C ARG A 41 12.04 1.86 16.36
N THR A 42 10.84 1.44 15.96
CA THR A 42 9.69 2.34 15.86
C THR A 42 8.59 1.96 16.86
N PHE A 43 8.11 2.95 17.59
CA PHE A 43 6.88 2.83 18.37
C PHE A 43 5.72 3.38 17.56
N ILE A 44 4.67 2.57 17.37
CA ILE A 44 3.42 2.99 16.73
C ILE A 44 2.47 3.47 17.81
N ASP A 45 2.22 4.77 17.82
CA ASP A 45 1.31 5.44 18.75
C ASP A 45 -0.04 5.63 18.07
N VAL A 46 -1.02 4.84 18.47
CA VAL A 46 -2.36 4.79 17.90
C VAL A 46 -3.38 4.46 18.98
N ASP A 47 -4.57 5.03 18.89
CA ASP A 47 -5.65 4.80 19.86
C ASP A 47 -6.17 3.36 19.80
N ASP A 48 -6.42 2.82 18.60
CA ASP A 48 -6.83 1.43 18.38
C ASP A 48 -5.75 0.64 17.62
N ARG A 49 -4.98 -0.17 18.35
CA ARG A 49 -3.97 -1.06 17.78
C ARG A 49 -4.54 -2.21 16.95
N ASN A 50 -5.85 -2.46 17.07
CA ASN A 50 -6.54 -3.53 16.35
C ASN A 50 -7.25 -3.02 15.08
N SER A 51 -7.19 -1.74 14.80
CA SER A 51 -7.76 -1.18 13.56
C SER A 51 -7.13 -1.87 12.33
N LEU A 52 -7.85 -1.86 11.22
CA LEU A 52 -7.35 -2.45 9.97
C LEU A 52 -6.05 -1.79 9.53
N PHE A 53 -5.99 -0.45 9.62
CA PHE A 53 -4.81 0.31 9.23
C PHE A 53 -3.61 0.03 10.14
N ALA A 54 -3.80 0.07 11.46
CA ALA A 54 -2.70 -0.16 12.41
C ALA A 54 -2.10 -1.56 12.27
N ARG A 55 -2.92 -2.59 12.08
CA ARG A 55 -2.45 -3.98 11.86
C ARG A 55 -1.67 -4.13 10.57
N GLU A 56 -2.19 -3.59 9.46
CA GLU A 56 -1.50 -3.69 8.17
C GLU A 56 -0.20 -2.87 8.16
N LEU A 57 -0.22 -1.67 8.72
CA LEU A 57 0.99 -0.85 8.89
C LEU A 57 2.07 -1.57 9.71
N HIS A 58 1.68 -2.16 10.85
CA HIS A 58 2.58 -2.95 11.69
C HIS A 58 3.21 -4.10 10.89
N ALA A 59 2.37 -4.89 10.18
CA ALA A 59 2.84 -6.02 9.40
C ALA A 59 3.81 -5.61 8.27
N GLN A 60 3.54 -4.49 7.60
CA GLN A 60 4.38 -4.00 6.51
C GLN A 60 5.71 -3.40 7.01
N LEU A 61 5.71 -2.69 8.13
CA LEU A 61 6.94 -2.19 8.74
C LEU A 61 7.84 -3.35 9.22
N GLN A 62 7.27 -4.41 9.79
CA GLN A 62 8.04 -5.62 10.13
C GLN A 62 8.64 -6.29 8.89
N ARG A 63 7.92 -6.37 7.78
CA ARG A 63 8.44 -6.89 6.49
C ARG A 63 9.56 -6.01 5.92
N ALA A 64 9.62 -4.74 6.33
CA ALA A 64 10.67 -3.79 5.96
C ALA A 64 11.83 -3.78 6.96
N ASP A 65 11.96 -4.83 7.80
CA ASP A 65 13.01 -4.99 8.83
C ASP A 65 13.03 -3.87 9.88
N VAL A 66 11.88 -3.24 10.14
CA VAL A 66 11.72 -2.29 11.25
C VAL A 66 11.33 -3.07 12.51
N ASP A 67 12.10 -2.88 13.59
CA ASP A 67 11.77 -3.43 14.90
C ASP A 67 10.67 -2.59 15.58
N ILE A 68 9.47 -3.17 15.69
CA ILE A 68 8.33 -2.51 16.33
C ILE A 68 8.38 -2.78 17.83
N VAL A 69 8.52 -1.72 18.61
CA VAL A 69 8.64 -1.78 20.06
C VAL A 69 7.35 -1.35 20.74
N ASP A 70 7.07 -1.91 21.93
CA ASP A 70 5.82 -1.68 22.66
C ASP A 70 5.80 -0.37 23.46
N THR A 71 6.96 0.27 23.66
CA THR A 71 7.07 1.46 24.46
C THR A 71 7.83 2.58 23.74
N ALA A 72 7.39 3.81 23.92
CA ALA A 72 8.04 4.98 23.34
C ALA A 72 9.49 5.16 23.83
N THR A 73 9.79 4.71 25.06
CA THR A 73 11.14 4.82 25.66
C THR A 73 12.17 3.88 25.04
N ALA A 74 11.72 2.77 24.42
CA ALA A 74 12.59 1.82 23.73
C ALA A 74 12.80 2.19 22.25
N ALA A 75 12.00 3.12 21.73
CA ALA A 75 11.99 3.51 20.32
C ALA A 75 13.06 4.56 19.99
N THR A 76 13.55 4.51 18.76
CA THR A 76 14.36 5.58 18.15
C THR A 76 13.48 6.55 17.36
N ALA A 77 12.31 6.07 16.87
CA ALA A 77 11.29 6.90 16.24
C ALA A 77 9.89 6.56 16.76
N ARG A 78 9.01 7.57 16.74
CA ARG A 78 7.59 7.46 17.07
C ARG A 78 6.77 7.80 15.82
N LEU A 79 5.95 6.87 15.36
CA LEU A 79 4.95 7.11 14.35
C LEU A 79 3.60 7.29 15.06
N SER A 80 3.10 8.52 15.07
CA SER A 80 1.85 8.88 15.76
C SER A 80 0.72 8.95 14.77
N ILE A 81 -0.35 8.19 15.00
CA ILE A 81 -1.61 8.23 14.25
C ILE A 81 -2.61 8.98 15.12
N THR A 82 -2.86 10.25 14.79
CA THR A 82 -3.65 11.16 15.61
C THR A 82 -5.12 11.20 15.22
N TYR A 83 -5.45 10.68 14.05
CA TYR A 83 -6.82 10.57 13.55
C TYR A 83 -6.95 9.37 12.63
N GLU A 84 -8.05 8.66 12.77
CA GLU A 84 -8.42 7.51 11.94
C GLU A 84 -9.95 7.45 11.84
N GLU A 85 -10.46 7.46 10.61
CA GLU A 85 -11.89 7.39 10.32
C GLU A 85 -12.14 6.58 9.06
N THR A 86 -13.08 5.67 9.09
CA THR A 86 -13.61 4.97 7.93
C THR A 86 -15.12 4.92 7.96
N ASP A 87 -15.76 5.24 6.84
CA ASP A 87 -17.21 5.18 6.68
C ASP A 87 -17.55 5.10 5.18
N GLN A 88 -18.83 5.12 4.88
CA GLN A 88 -19.36 5.20 3.53
C GLN A 88 -20.36 6.33 3.38
N ARG A 89 -20.44 6.89 2.18
CA ARG A 89 -21.41 7.93 1.83
C ARG A 89 -22.09 7.64 0.50
N VAL A 90 -23.32 8.11 0.36
CA VAL A 90 -24.08 7.99 -0.90
C VAL A 90 -23.48 8.96 -1.91
N LEU A 91 -23.08 8.44 -3.09
CA LEU A 91 -22.62 9.26 -4.21
C LEU A 91 -23.75 9.61 -5.17
N SER A 92 -24.62 8.66 -5.47
CA SER A 92 -25.72 8.88 -6.40
C SER A 92 -27.01 8.19 -5.95
N VAL A 93 -28.13 8.76 -6.39
CA VAL A 93 -29.48 8.23 -6.17
C VAL A 93 -30.21 8.10 -7.49
N SER A 94 -31.10 7.13 -7.60
CA SER A 94 -32.01 6.95 -8.73
C SER A 94 -33.09 8.04 -8.76
N ALA A 95 -33.85 8.11 -9.86
CA ALA A 95 -35.02 9.01 -9.97
C ALA A 95 -36.10 8.76 -8.90
N ARG A 96 -36.05 7.62 -8.19
CA ARG A 96 -36.93 7.28 -7.07
C ARG A 96 -36.31 7.59 -5.70
N ASN A 97 -35.21 8.33 -5.67
CA ASN A 97 -34.45 8.67 -4.46
C ASN A 97 -33.91 7.45 -3.69
N VAL A 98 -33.57 6.38 -4.42
CA VAL A 98 -32.92 5.20 -3.86
C VAL A 98 -31.43 5.26 -4.19
N PRO A 99 -30.52 5.07 -3.20
CA PRO A 99 -29.09 5.03 -3.46
C PRO A 99 -28.70 3.99 -4.51
N THR A 100 -27.86 4.41 -5.45
CA THR A 100 -27.35 3.57 -6.55
C THR A 100 -25.85 3.41 -6.53
N GLU A 101 -25.15 4.35 -5.91
CA GLU A 101 -23.69 4.30 -5.74
C GLU A 101 -23.30 4.78 -4.36
N TYR A 102 -22.33 4.10 -3.77
CA TYR A 102 -21.67 4.47 -2.53
C TYR A 102 -20.19 4.67 -2.75
N GLU A 103 -19.62 5.56 -1.95
CA GLU A 103 -18.18 5.72 -1.78
C GLU A 103 -17.78 5.29 -0.39
N VAL A 104 -16.87 4.32 -0.28
CA VAL A 104 -16.18 3.97 0.96
C VAL A 104 -14.93 4.81 1.04
N TYR A 105 -14.65 5.40 2.19
CA TYR A 105 -13.45 6.19 2.43
C TYR A 105 -12.75 5.78 3.71
N TYR A 106 -11.46 6.04 3.74
CA TYR A 106 -10.61 5.89 4.92
C TYR A 106 -9.65 7.07 4.99
N THR A 107 -9.68 7.78 6.12
CA THR A 107 -8.85 8.95 6.39
C THR A 107 -7.97 8.67 7.58
N ILE A 108 -6.68 8.97 7.45
CA ILE A 108 -5.72 8.94 8.55
C ILE A 108 -5.01 10.27 8.66
N GLN A 109 -4.62 10.64 9.87
CA GLN A 109 -3.66 11.71 10.11
C GLN A 109 -2.49 11.15 10.91
N TYR A 110 -1.26 11.37 10.43
CA TYR A 110 -0.07 10.83 11.05
C TYR A 110 1.11 11.79 10.98
N ALA A 111 2.06 11.60 11.89
CA ALA A 111 3.32 12.32 11.96
C ALA A 111 4.43 11.38 12.42
N ILE A 112 5.71 11.74 12.20
CA ILE A 112 6.84 10.93 12.62
C ILE A 112 7.86 11.81 13.34
N ASP A 113 8.24 11.39 14.55
CA ASP A 113 9.26 12.01 15.36
C ASP A 113 10.45 11.05 15.54
N ALA A 114 11.68 11.55 15.48
CA ALA A 114 12.89 10.84 15.83
C ALA A 114 13.52 11.52 17.07
N GLY A 115 13.31 10.90 18.24
CA GLY A 115 13.59 11.55 19.51
C GLY A 115 12.77 12.83 19.69
N GLU A 116 13.43 13.97 19.85
CA GLU A 116 12.78 15.28 19.97
C GLU A 116 12.58 15.99 18.61
N ARG A 117 13.11 15.44 17.53
CA ARG A 117 13.04 16.04 16.20
C ARG A 117 11.89 15.48 15.39
N ARG A 118 11.02 16.34 14.90
CA ARG A 118 10.02 15.96 13.92
C ARG A 118 10.70 15.74 12.57
N ILE A 119 10.55 14.54 12.02
CA ILE A 119 11.11 14.17 10.71
C ILE A 119 10.04 14.13 9.62
N LEU A 120 8.77 13.97 9.99
CA LEU A 120 7.63 14.13 9.10
C LEU A 120 6.53 14.93 9.80
N GLU A 121 6.22 16.11 9.26
CA GLU A 121 5.09 16.93 9.71
C GLU A 121 3.76 16.18 9.55
N SER A 122 2.75 16.60 10.33
CA SER A 122 1.43 16.00 10.30
C SER A 122 0.86 15.99 8.88
N GLN A 123 0.55 14.80 8.38
CA GLN A 123 -0.04 14.57 7.06
C GLN A 123 -1.43 13.99 7.23
N THR A 124 -2.37 14.45 6.40
CA THR A 124 -3.69 13.81 6.28
C THR A 124 -3.79 13.12 4.95
N LEU A 125 -4.13 11.84 4.95
CA LEU A 125 -4.35 11.04 3.76
C LEU A 125 -5.78 10.50 3.77
N THR A 126 -6.45 10.61 2.62
CA THR A 126 -7.75 10.00 2.38
C THR A 126 -7.68 9.17 1.11
N VAL A 127 -8.11 7.93 1.18
CA VAL A 127 -8.29 7.06 0.01
C VAL A 127 -9.74 6.64 -0.06
N THR A 128 -10.30 6.62 -1.27
CA THR A 128 -11.71 6.30 -1.52
C THR A 128 -11.85 5.22 -2.58
N ARG A 129 -12.95 4.46 -2.50
CA ARG A 129 -13.40 3.48 -3.50
C ARG A 129 -14.89 3.54 -3.65
N ASN A 130 -15.37 3.46 -4.88
CA ASN A 130 -16.80 3.49 -5.18
C ASN A 130 -17.30 2.10 -5.54
N TYR A 131 -18.56 1.84 -5.20
CA TYR A 131 -19.26 0.64 -5.68
C TYR A 131 -20.71 0.93 -6.02
N THR A 132 -21.25 0.16 -6.97
CA THR A 132 -22.67 0.23 -7.33
C THR A 132 -23.50 -0.61 -6.35
N TYR A 133 -24.56 -0.01 -5.81
CA TYR A 133 -25.45 -0.66 -4.87
C TYR A 133 -26.68 -1.23 -5.61
N ASP A 134 -26.94 -2.52 -5.41
CA ASP A 134 -28.16 -3.20 -5.84
C ASP A 134 -28.88 -3.75 -4.59
N SER A 135 -30.05 -3.21 -4.31
CA SER A 135 -30.85 -3.60 -3.13
C SER A 135 -31.32 -5.07 -3.14
N THR A 136 -31.18 -5.77 -4.27
CA THR A 136 -31.53 -7.20 -4.37
C THR A 136 -30.40 -8.12 -3.92
N LEU A 137 -29.17 -7.60 -3.78
CA LEU A 137 -27.93 -8.34 -3.51
C LEU A 137 -27.26 -7.93 -2.18
N VAL A 138 -28.02 -7.66 -1.14
CA VAL A 138 -27.53 -7.04 0.12
C VAL A 138 -26.36 -7.79 0.76
N LEU A 139 -26.41 -9.12 0.85
CA LEU A 139 -25.32 -9.91 1.45
C LEU A 139 -24.01 -9.86 0.61
N GLY A 140 -24.14 -9.84 -0.72
CA GLY A 140 -22.99 -9.66 -1.61
C GLY A 140 -22.35 -8.28 -1.46
N LYS A 141 -23.17 -7.24 -1.21
CA LYS A 141 -22.69 -5.86 -1.06
C LYS A 141 -21.94 -5.62 0.24
N ALA A 142 -22.36 -6.23 1.34
CA ALA A 142 -21.59 -6.16 2.60
C ALA A 142 -20.17 -6.76 2.44
N ARG A 143 -20.05 -7.85 1.71
CA ARG A 143 -18.74 -8.46 1.43
C ARG A 143 -17.89 -7.61 0.48
N GLU A 144 -18.53 -6.99 -0.51
CA GLU A 144 -17.85 -6.07 -1.44
C GLU A 144 -17.28 -4.86 -0.70
N GLU A 145 -18.06 -4.26 0.20
CA GLU A 145 -17.63 -3.14 1.05
C GLU A 145 -16.42 -3.51 1.92
N GLU A 146 -16.43 -4.68 2.56
CA GLU A 146 -15.31 -5.17 3.35
C GLU A 146 -14.02 -5.29 2.49
N LEU A 147 -14.12 -5.89 1.30
CA LEU A 147 -12.99 -6.01 0.38
C LEU A 147 -12.47 -4.64 -0.10
N LEU A 148 -13.36 -3.67 -0.27
CA LEU A 148 -12.95 -2.32 -0.63
C LEU A 148 -12.21 -1.62 0.51
N ARG A 149 -12.63 -1.81 1.76
CA ARG A 149 -11.92 -1.29 2.94
C ARG A 149 -10.52 -1.88 3.06
N ASP A 150 -10.37 -3.19 2.88
CA ASP A 150 -9.06 -3.84 2.87
C ASP A 150 -8.15 -3.24 1.78
N ALA A 151 -8.67 -3.08 0.55
CA ALA A 151 -7.92 -2.49 -0.55
C ALA A 151 -7.54 -1.02 -0.31
N ILE A 152 -8.40 -0.24 0.35
CA ILE A 152 -8.13 1.14 0.75
C ILE A 152 -6.98 1.17 1.76
N VAL A 153 -7.01 0.29 2.77
CA VAL A 153 -5.96 0.20 3.80
C VAL A 153 -4.61 -0.17 3.20
N GLU A 154 -4.57 -1.15 2.28
CA GLU A 154 -3.34 -1.50 1.56
C GLU A 154 -2.77 -0.31 0.78
N ASP A 155 -3.61 0.48 0.12
CA ASP A 155 -3.20 1.68 -0.61
C ASP A 155 -2.67 2.76 0.35
N LEU A 156 -3.36 3.02 1.47
CA LEU A 156 -2.93 3.98 2.49
C LEU A 156 -1.56 3.61 3.06
N VAL A 157 -1.40 2.36 3.50
CA VAL A 157 -0.12 1.88 4.06
C VAL A 157 1.00 2.00 3.02
N ARG A 158 0.73 1.67 1.76
CA ARG A 158 1.71 1.83 0.66
C ARG A 158 2.13 3.29 0.47
N ILE A 159 1.20 4.25 0.58
CA ILE A 159 1.50 5.68 0.48
C ILE A 159 2.37 6.12 1.66
N VAL A 160 2.00 5.74 2.89
CA VAL A 160 2.78 6.03 4.11
C VAL A 160 4.20 5.48 4.00
N LEU A 161 4.35 4.21 3.59
CA LEU A 161 5.67 3.58 3.43
C LEU A 161 6.53 4.26 2.35
N LYS A 162 5.93 4.65 1.23
CA LYS A 162 6.65 5.43 0.20
C LYS A 162 7.14 6.77 0.75
N GLN A 163 6.34 7.44 1.56
CA GLN A 163 6.70 8.71 2.17
C GLN A 163 7.83 8.53 3.18
N ILE A 164 7.77 7.48 4.02
CA ILE A 164 8.85 7.08 4.93
C ILE A 164 10.16 6.84 4.15
N ALA A 165 10.11 6.17 3.00
CA ALA A 165 11.28 5.86 2.20
C ALA A 165 11.95 7.10 1.56
N THR A 166 11.32 8.26 1.63
CA THR A 166 11.85 9.54 1.09
C THR A 166 12.42 10.46 2.17
N LEU A 167 12.32 10.08 3.44
CA LEU A 167 12.88 10.81 4.59
C LEU A 167 14.39 10.59 4.71
#